data_2c2985b6d27fcd89a14ec139af9a60d3
#
_entry.id   2c2985b6d27fcd89a14ec139af9a60d3
#
_cell.length_a   1.000
_cell.length_b   1.000
_cell.length_c   1.000
_cell.angle_alpha   90.00
_cell.angle_beta   90.00
_cell.angle_gamma   90.00
#
_symmetry.space_group_name_H-M   'P 1'
#
loop_
_entity.id
_entity.type
_entity.pdbx_description
1 polymer ?
#
loop_
_entity_poly.entity_id
_entity_poly.type
_entity_poly.pdbx_seq_one_letter_code
_entity_poly.pdbx_strand_id
1 'polypeptide(L)' 'MKKQAGKTPQQYVRELRLLRAYDLIQSTDLPFEDVANAVGYFSFSHFSTTFKERFGLTPAALRKRNMAIL' A
#
# COMPACT_ATOMS: atom_id res chain seq x y z
N MET A 1 3.68 22.76 -15.26
CA MET A 1 3.43 22.35 -15.49
C MET A 1 2.94 21.81 -15.28
N LYS A 2 2.57 21.65 -15.30
CA LYS A 2 2.09 21.16 -15.33
C LYS A 2 1.83 20.35 -15.05
N LYS A 3 1.78 20.14 -14.90
CA LYS A 3 1.45 19.40 -14.84
C LYS A 3 1.15 18.55 -14.23
N GLN A 4 1.06 18.27 -13.80
CA GLN A 4 0.73 17.48 -13.45
C GLN A 4 -0.18 17.01 -13.38
N ALA A 5 0.19 17.35 -13.38
CA ALA A 5 -1.14 17.24 -13.60
C ALA A 5 -1.79 16.00 -13.97
N GLY A 6 -2.56 15.52 -14.04
CA GLY A 6 -3.16 14.32 -14.48
C GLY A 6 -3.79 13.47 -13.41
N LYS A 7 -3.45 13.76 -12.18
CA LYS A 7 -4.05 12.97 -11.09
C LYS A 7 -5.34 13.59 -10.63
N THR A 8 -6.39 12.77 -10.55
CA THR A 8 -7.64 13.19 -9.94
C THR A 8 -7.47 13.19 -8.42
N PRO A 9 -8.36 13.87 -7.70
CA PRO A 9 -8.33 13.81 -6.23
C PRO A 9 -8.41 12.39 -5.70
N GLN A 10 -9.17 11.52 -6.37
CA GLN A 10 -9.30 10.13 -5.94
C GLN A 10 -7.99 9.37 -6.10
N GLN A 11 -7.28 9.62 -7.20
CA GLN A 11 -6.00 8.98 -7.42
C GLN A 11 -4.97 9.45 -6.40
N TYR A 12 -5.02 10.71 -6.05
CA TYR A 12 -4.12 11.24 -5.05
C TYR A 12 -4.37 10.61 -3.68
N VAL A 13 -5.63 10.48 -3.30
CA VAL A 13 -5.98 9.85 -2.03
C VAL A 13 -5.55 8.39 -2.02
N ARG A 14 -5.77 7.69 -3.13
CA ARG A 14 -5.34 6.29 -3.24
C ARG A 14 -3.83 6.16 -3.04
N GLU A 15 -3.08 7.07 -3.66
CA GLU A 15 -1.64 7.06 -3.54
C GLU A 15 -1.22 7.23 -2.07
N LEU A 16 -1.82 8.17 -1.37
CA LEU A 16 -1.51 8.40 0.03
C LEU A 16 -1.83 7.18 0.89
N ARG A 17 -2.96 6.54 0.61
CA ARG A 17 -3.35 5.33 1.36
C ARG A 17 -2.33 4.22 1.16
N LEU A 18 -1.90 4.02 -0.08
CA LEU A 18 -0.93 2.98 -0.37
C LEU A 18 0.42 3.26 0.24
N LEU A 19 0.85 4.52 0.23
CA LEU A 19 2.11 4.90 0.86
C LEU A 19 2.05 4.65 2.36
N ARG A 20 0.92 4.97 2.99
CA ARG A 20 0.78 4.71 4.41
C ARG A 20 0.79 3.22 4.71
N ALA A 21 0.14 2.43 3.86
CA ALA A 21 0.15 0.98 4.03
C ALA A 21 1.57 0.43 3.90
N TYR A 22 2.32 0.94 2.94
CA TYR A 22 3.71 0.53 2.75
C TYR A 22 4.50 0.75 4.03
N ASP A 23 4.33 1.94 4.62
CA ASP A 23 5.01 2.27 5.86
C ASP A 23 4.60 1.34 7.01
N LEU A 24 3.29 1.08 7.14
CA LEU A 24 2.80 0.21 8.20
C LEU A 24 3.34 -1.20 8.06
N ILE A 25 3.43 -1.70 6.83
CA ILE A 25 3.94 -3.05 6.61
C ILE A 25 5.41 -3.14 6.99
N GLN A 26 6.18 -2.10 6.73
CA GLN A 26 7.59 -2.09 7.05
C GLN A 26 7.87 -1.87 8.53
N SER A 27 7.08 -1.03 9.18
CA SER A 27 7.40 -0.57 10.52
C SER A 27 6.60 -1.27 11.62
N THR A 28 5.62 -2.10 11.27
CA THR A 28 4.81 -2.80 12.27
C THR A 28 4.63 -4.26 11.89
N ASP A 29 4.13 -5.03 12.85
CA ASP A 29 3.77 -6.43 12.62
C ASP A 29 2.28 -6.63 12.46
N LEU A 30 1.55 -5.56 12.15
CA LEU A 30 0.10 -5.66 11.99
C LEU A 30 -0.27 -6.68 10.92
N PRO A 31 -1.34 -7.45 11.14
CA PRO A 31 -1.86 -8.32 10.08
C PRO A 31 -2.22 -7.49 8.86
N PHE A 32 -2.09 -8.09 7.69
CA PHE A 32 -2.36 -7.36 6.46
C PHE A 32 -3.80 -6.86 6.38
N GLU A 33 -4.74 -7.62 6.94
CA GLU A 33 -6.13 -7.17 6.97
C GLU A 33 -6.28 -5.90 7.79
N ASP A 34 -5.56 -5.83 8.90
CA ASP A 34 -5.60 -4.62 9.74
C ASP A 34 -4.98 -3.44 9.02
N VAL A 35 -3.89 -3.68 8.28
CA VAL A 35 -3.28 -2.62 7.48
C VAL A 35 -4.28 -2.11 6.44
N ALA A 36 -4.94 -3.02 5.72
CA ALA A 36 -5.91 -2.63 4.72
C ALA A 36 -7.03 -1.80 5.33
N ASN A 37 -7.55 -2.24 6.48
CA ASN A 37 -8.61 -1.51 7.16
C ASN A 37 -8.13 -0.14 7.65
N ALA A 38 -6.92 -0.08 8.15
CA ALA A 38 -6.37 1.17 8.68
C ALA A 38 -6.23 2.24 7.59
N VAL A 39 -5.99 1.82 6.36
CA VAL A 39 -5.85 2.77 5.25
C VAL A 39 -7.12 2.90 4.42
N GLY A 40 -8.23 2.29 4.87
CA GLY A 40 -9.53 2.54 4.27
C GLY A 40 -9.94 1.58 3.17
N TYR A 41 -9.33 0.42 3.07
CA TYR A 41 -9.75 -0.61 2.12
C TYR A 41 -10.63 -1.63 2.82
N PHE A 42 -11.77 -1.96 2.20
CA PHE A 42 -12.68 -2.92 2.79
C PHE A 42 -12.35 -4.35 2.43
N SER A 43 -11.68 -4.56 1.31
CA SER A 43 -11.36 -5.89 0.82
C SER A 43 -9.84 -6.05 0.76
N PHE A 44 -9.33 -7.07 1.43
CA PHE A 44 -7.90 -7.34 1.36
C PHE A 44 -7.47 -7.71 -0.05
N SER A 45 -8.30 -8.44 -0.78
CA SER A 45 -7.98 -8.80 -2.16
C SER A 45 -7.79 -7.57 -3.03
N HIS A 46 -8.70 -6.61 -2.91
CA HIS A 46 -8.58 -5.35 -3.67
C HIS A 46 -7.35 -4.57 -3.24
N PHE A 47 -7.12 -4.50 -1.94
CA PHE A 47 -5.95 -3.82 -1.41
C PHE A 47 -4.66 -4.44 -1.94
N SER A 48 -4.56 -5.76 -1.87
CA SER A 48 -3.36 -6.48 -2.29
C SER A 48 -3.09 -6.27 -3.79
N THR A 49 -4.13 -6.37 -4.61
CA THR A 49 -3.98 -6.17 -6.05
C THR A 49 -3.52 -4.74 -6.37
N THR A 50 -4.16 -3.76 -5.75
CA THR A 50 -3.82 -2.37 -5.97
C THR A 50 -2.41 -2.06 -5.48
N PHE A 51 -2.05 -2.61 -4.34
CA PHE A 51 -0.71 -2.44 -3.78
C PHE A 51 0.34 -3.00 -4.73
N LYS A 52 0.10 -4.21 -5.24
CA LYS A 52 1.05 -4.83 -6.16
C LYS A 52 1.18 -4.02 -7.45
N GLU A 53 0.08 -3.50 -7.95
CA GLU A 53 0.12 -2.68 -9.17
C GLU A 53 0.93 -1.41 -8.95
N ARG A 54 0.83 -0.84 -7.76
CA ARG A 54 1.53 0.42 -7.47
C ARG A 54 3.01 0.22 -7.18
N PHE A 55 3.35 -0.81 -6.42
CA PHE A 55 4.71 -0.99 -5.94
C PHE A 55 5.45 -2.15 -6.57
N GLY A 56 4.78 -2.97 -7.35
CA GLY A 56 5.41 -4.08 -8.03
C GLY A 56 5.56 -5.34 -7.18
N LEU A 57 5.06 -5.32 -5.94
CA LEU A 57 5.12 -6.49 -5.08
C LEU A 57 3.93 -6.47 -4.13
N THR A 58 3.58 -7.65 -3.61
CA THR A 58 2.47 -7.76 -2.67
C THR A 58 2.91 -7.33 -1.27
N PRO A 59 1.95 -7.01 -0.40
CA PRO A 59 2.28 -6.71 1.00
C PRO A 59 3.05 -7.83 1.68
N ALA A 60 2.68 -9.08 1.40
CA ALA A 60 3.37 -10.22 1.98
C ALA A 60 4.81 -10.30 1.50
N ALA A 61 5.03 -10.05 0.21
CA ALA A 61 6.38 -10.06 -0.36
C ALA A 61 7.23 -8.96 0.25
N LEU A 62 6.65 -7.79 0.47
CA LEU A 62 7.38 -6.68 1.08
C LEU A 62 7.83 -7.04 2.50
N ARG A 63 6.92 -7.58 3.30
CA ARG A 63 7.25 -7.92 4.69
C ARG A 63 8.30 -9.02 4.74
N LYS A 64 8.15 -10.03 3.89
CA LYS A 64 9.12 -11.12 3.82
C LYS A 64 10.50 -10.60 3.41
N ARG A 65 10.52 -9.68 2.47
CA ARG A 65 11.76 -9.09 2.00
C ARG A 65 12.48 -8.36 3.13
N ASN A 66 11.74 -7.61 3.94
CA ASN A 66 12.33 -6.91 5.07
C ASN A 66 12.89 -7.87 6.10
N MET A 67 12.19 -8.98 6.34
CA MET A 67 12.67 -9.97 7.28
C MET A 67 13.90 -10.69 6.77
N ALA A 68 14.03 -10.84 5.45
CA ALA A 68 15.14 -11.56 4.86
C ALA A 68 16.45 -10.78 4.90
N ILE A 69 16.38 -9.50 5.22
CA ILE A 69 17.58 -8.66 5.28
C ILE A 69 18.39 -8.97 6.53
N LEU A 70 17.78 -9.55 7.52
CA LEU A 70 18.48 -9.94 8.74
C LEU A 70 19.49 -11.07 8.48
#